data_ff5c08842b7990afa0c68a74cc026927
#
_entry.id   ff5c08842b7990afa0c68a74cc026927
#
_cell.length_a   1.000
_cell.length_b   1.000
_cell.length_c   1.000
_cell.angle_alpha   90.00
_cell.angle_beta   90.00
_cell.angle_gamma   90.00
#
_symmetry.space_group_name_H-M   'P 1'
#
loop_
_entity.id
_entity.type
_entity.pdbx_description
1 polymer ?
#
loop_
_entity_poly.entity_id
_entity_poly.type
_entity_poly.pdbx_seq_one_letter_code
_entity_poly.pdbx_strand_id
1 'polypeptide(L)'
;MREMWWDCEKDGCFNKKKRLKLGVFDDCFPNKMGFSDVDAIIEISGNFLLMEWKDTDCGDISGGQHYMYQAMTRDKKYIVIAVYGDAETMQTQSIQVYHGGKVSEREPCSIDELKLRVEAWASKLRKF
;
A
#
# COMPACT_ATOMS: atom_id res chain seq x y z
N MET A 1 6.82 17.86 8.95
CA MET A 1 6.47 16.60 8.24
C MET A 1 7.73 15.98 7.67
N ARG A 2 7.84 14.68 7.82
CA ARG A 2 8.98 13.94 7.31
C ARG A 2 8.87 13.76 5.79
N GLU A 3 9.92 14.14 5.06
CA GLU A 3 9.97 13.90 3.62
C GLU A 3 10.32 12.44 3.32
N MET A 4 9.56 11.82 2.45
CA MET A 4 9.84 10.46 2.00
C MET A 4 10.84 10.53 0.84
N TRP A 5 11.77 9.58 0.80
CA TRP A 5 12.85 9.61 -0.18
C TRP A 5 12.40 9.47 -1.64
N TRP A 6 11.21 8.95 -1.91
CA TRP A 6 10.68 8.93 -3.28
C TRP A 6 10.11 10.29 -3.72
N ASP A 7 9.94 11.24 -2.80
CA ASP A 7 9.57 12.61 -3.13
C ASP A 7 10.78 13.47 -3.52
N CYS A 8 11.96 12.92 -3.40
CA CYS A 8 13.21 13.64 -3.66
C CYS A 8 13.39 13.92 -5.14
N GLU A 9 13.60 15.17 -5.50
CA GLU A 9 13.85 15.63 -6.88
C GLU A 9 15.33 15.81 -7.18
N LYS A 10 16.20 15.59 -6.20
CA LYS A 10 17.64 15.78 -6.34
C LYS A 10 18.23 14.82 -7.37
N ASP A 11 19.06 15.36 -8.28
CA ASP A 11 19.75 14.55 -9.27
C ASP A 11 20.67 13.53 -8.60
N GLY A 12 20.62 12.30 -9.09
CA GLY A 12 21.39 11.20 -8.51
C GLY A 12 20.76 10.59 -7.27
N CYS A 13 19.60 11.07 -6.86
CA CYS A 13 18.83 10.48 -5.75
C CYS A 13 18.49 9.01 -6.02
N PHE A 14 18.42 8.23 -4.96
CA PHE A 14 18.13 6.80 -5.01
C PHE A 14 16.86 6.49 -5.82
N ASN A 15 15.78 7.23 -5.62
CA ASN A 15 14.52 6.97 -6.31
C ASN A 15 14.54 7.34 -7.80
N LYS A 16 15.55 8.06 -8.27
CA LYS A 16 15.69 8.41 -9.70
C LYS A 16 16.68 7.52 -10.44
N LYS A 17 17.83 7.22 -9.83
CA LYS A 17 18.94 6.54 -10.52
C LYS A 17 19.41 5.26 -9.85
N LYS A 18 19.13 5.08 -8.57
CA LYS A 18 19.68 3.98 -7.76
C LYS A 18 18.60 3.02 -7.27
N ARG A 19 17.56 2.82 -8.08
CA ARG A 19 16.50 1.87 -7.74
C ARG A 19 17.05 0.46 -7.73
N LEU A 20 16.46 -0.36 -6.86
CA LEU A 20 16.77 -1.79 -6.81
C LEU A 20 16.47 -2.44 -8.15
N LYS A 21 17.38 -3.28 -8.60
CA LYS A 21 17.25 -4.05 -9.84
C LYS A 21 16.76 -5.45 -9.49
N LEU A 22 15.51 -5.57 -9.10
CA LEU A 22 14.94 -6.82 -8.61
C LEU A 22 14.85 -7.90 -9.68
N GLY A 23 14.96 -7.53 -10.96
CA GLY A 23 14.99 -8.49 -12.06
C GLY A 23 16.08 -9.53 -11.96
N VAL A 24 17.16 -9.27 -11.19
CA VAL A 24 18.21 -10.27 -10.99
C VAL A 24 17.72 -11.51 -10.25
N PHE A 25 16.57 -11.42 -9.59
CA PHE A 25 15.97 -12.52 -8.84
C PHE A 25 14.88 -13.26 -9.62
N ASP A 26 14.62 -12.89 -10.88
CA ASP A 26 13.51 -13.46 -11.66
C ASP A 26 13.60 -14.98 -11.79
N ASP A 27 14.82 -15.53 -11.86
CA ASP A 27 15.01 -16.96 -12.00
C ASP A 27 14.93 -17.71 -10.65
N CYS A 28 14.82 -16.99 -9.55
CA CYS A 28 14.79 -17.59 -8.21
C CYS A 28 13.42 -18.17 -7.86
N PHE A 29 12.37 -17.80 -8.58
CA PHE A 29 11.00 -18.15 -8.24
C PHE A 29 10.33 -18.93 -9.37
N PRO A 30 9.41 -19.86 -9.04
CA PRO A 30 8.68 -20.62 -10.05
C PRO A 30 7.60 -19.79 -10.73
N ASN A 31 7.17 -20.22 -11.93
CA ASN A 31 5.99 -19.68 -12.62
C ASN A 31 6.04 -18.18 -12.89
N LYS A 32 7.21 -17.64 -13.15
CA LYS A 32 7.41 -16.22 -13.43
C LYS A 32 6.96 -15.30 -12.29
N MET A 33 6.98 -15.81 -11.06
CA MET A 33 6.74 -15.00 -9.87
C MET A 33 7.91 -14.04 -9.65
N GLY A 34 7.63 -12.95 -8.96
CA GLY A 34 8.67 -11.97 -8.63
C GLY A 34 8.27 -11.16 -7.40
N PHE A 35 9.13 -10.26 -7.02
CA PHE A 35 8.84 -9.34 -5.93
C PHE A 35 7.73 -8.37 -6.30
N SER A 36 6.92 -8.00 -5.31
CA SER A 36 5.93 -6.94 -5.44
C SER A 36 6.40 -5.70 -4.69
N ASP A 37 6.03 -4.53 -5.20
CA ASP A 37 6.27 -3.28 -4.51
C ASP A 37 5.22 -3.07 -3.42
N VAL A 38 5.63 -2.38 -2.36
CA VAL A 38 4.71 -1.90 -1.32
C VAL A 38 4.84 -0.39 -1.28
N ASP A 39 3.75 0.33 -1.54
CA ASP A 39 3.79 1.79 -1.59
C ASP A 39 4.04 2.40 -0.23
N ALA A 40 3.34 1.95 0.80
CA ALA A 40 3.53 2.47 2.15
C ALA A 40 3.16 1.42 3.19
N ILE A 41 3.87 1.41 4.29
CA ILE A 41 3.61 0.52 5.42
C ILE A 41 3.95 1.23 6.72
N ILE A 42 3.13 1.01 7.75
CA ILE A 42 3.40 1.47 9.11
C ILE A 42 3.10 0.35 10.11
N GLU A 43 3.88 0.31 11.17
CA GLU A 43 3.70 -0.66 12.25
C GLU A 43 3.38 0.06 13.55
N ILE A 44 2.38 -0.45 14.28
CA ILE A 44 2.05 0.01 15.63
C ILE A 44 1.74 -1.20 16.49
N SER A 45 2.52 -1.40 17.55
CA SER A 45 2.31 -2.46 18.55
C SER A 45 2.15 -3.86 17.93
N GLY A 46 2.93 -4.16 16.90
CA GLY A 46 2.89 -5.44 16.21
C GLY A 46 1.77 -5.56 15.18
N ASN A 47 1.07 -4.49 14.89
CA ASN A 47 0.04 -4.45 13.86
C ASN A 47 0.52 -3.59 12.69
N PHE A 48 0.11 -3.97 11.49
CA PHE A 48 0.63 -3.36 10.26
C PHE A 48 -0.50 -2.83 9.40
N LEU A 49 -0.33 -1.62 8.89
CA LEU A 49 -1.20 -1.04 7.89
C LEU A 49 -0.39 -0.78 6.63
N LEU A 50 -0.82 -1.36 5.53
CA LEU A 50 -0.22 -1.14 4.22
C LEU A 50 -1.19 -0.33 3.36
N MET A 51 -0.64 0.53 2.51
CA MET A 51 -1.41 1.20 1.48
C MET A 51 -0.84 0.86 0.12
N GLU A 52 -1.72 0.52 -0.79
CA GLU A 52 -1.44 0.37 -2.21
C GLU A 52 -2.18 1.47 -2.96
N TRP A 53 -1.46 2.33 -3.63
CA TRP A 53 -2.06 3.46 -4.35
C TRP A 53 -2.20 3.11 -5.82
N LYS A 54 -3.40 3.30 -6.35
CA LYS A 54 -3.69 3.12 -7.77
C LYS A 54 -4.26 4.40 -8.35
N ASP A 55 -3.74 4.79 -9.49
CA ASP A 55 -4.34 5.86 -10.26
C ASP A 55 -5.74 5.45 -10.68
N THR A 56 -6.67 6.39 -10.68
CA THR A 56 -8.06 6.13 -11.08
C THR A 56 -8.18 5.58 -12.50
N ASP A 57 -7.23 5.92 -13.36
CA ASP A 57 -7.24 5.49 -14.77
C ASP A 57 -6.59 4.13 -14.98
N CYS A 58 -5.93 3.56 -13.99
CA CYS A 58 -5.17 2.31 -14.10
C CYS A 58 -5.99 1.05 -13.80
N GLY A 59 -7.24 1.19 -13.40
CA GLY A 59 -8.11 0.05 -13.12
C GLY A 59 -7.85 -0.61 -11.76
N ASP A 60 -8.05 -1.91 -11.71
CA ASP A 60 -8.01 -2.66 -10.46
C ASP A 60 -6.59 -3.08 -10.06
N ILE A 61 -6.44 -3.51 -8.82
CA ILE A 61 -5.22 -4.14 -8.34
C ILE A 61 -4.96 -5.41 -9.15
N SER A 62 -3.71 -5.64 -9.53
CA SER A 62 -3.32 -6.81 -10.30
C SER A 62 -3.64 -8.11 -9.55
N GLY A 63 -3.86 -9.20 -10.30
CA GLY A 63 -4.17 -10.50 -9.71
C GLY A 63 -3.12 -10.97 -8.70
N GLY A 64 -1.83 -10.77 -9.01
CA GLY A 64 -0.74 -11.14 -8.11
C GLY A 64 -0.76 -10.37 -6.80
N GLN A 65 -0.96 -9.06 -6.86
CA GLN A 65 -1.09 -8.23 -5.66
C GLN A 65 -2.34 -8.58 -4.86
N HIS A 66 -3.44 -8.83 -5.55
CA HIS A 66 -4.70 -9.21 -4.92
C HIS A 66 -4.53 -10.48 -4.07
N TYR A 67 -3.94 -11.53 -4.64
CA TYR A 67 -3.70 -12.77 -3.90
C TYR A 67 -2.73 -12.58 -2.74
N MET A 68 -1.70 -11.77 -2.94
CA MET A 68 -0.73 -11.46 -1.88
C MET A 68 -1.42 -10.79 -0.70
N TYR A 69 -2.26 -9.80 -0.95
CA TYR A 69 -2.96 -9.08 0.12
C TYR A 69 -4.00 -9.93 0.81
N GLN A 70 -4.68 -10.81 0.08
CA GLN A 70 -5.58 -11.77 0.70
C GLN A 70 -4.83 -12.72 1.63
N ALA A 71 -3.70 -13.26 1.18
CA ALA A 71 -2.88 -14.16 1.98
C ALA A 71 -2.31 -13.46 3.22
N MET A 72 -1.78 -12.27 3.04
CA MET A 72 -1.20 -11.47 4.12
C MET A 72 -2.23 -11.17 5.21
N THR A 73 -3.41 -10.73 4.81
CA THR A 73 -4.44 -10.26 5.73
C THR A 73 -5.24 -11.38 6.40
N ARG A 74 -4.96 -12.65 6.10
CA ARG A 74 -5.46 -13.78 6.89
C ARG A 74 -4.97 -13.66 8.33
N ASP A 75 -3.77 -13.12 8.54
CA ASP A 75 -3.32 -12.71 9.85
C ASP A 75 -3.95 -11.35 10.15
N LYS A 76 -4.74 -11.29 11.21
CA LYS A 76 -5.51 -10.09 11.58
C LYS A 76 -4.64 -8.90 11.98
N LYS A 77 -3.35 -9.11 12.17
CA LYS A 77 -2.40 -8.02 12.43
C LYS A 77 -2.17 -7.14 11.21
N TYR A 78 -2.53 -7.62 10.02
CA TYR A 78 -2.32 -6.91 8.76
C TYR A 78 -3.63 -6.40 8.20
N ILE A 79 -3.63 -5.12 7.83
CA ILE A 79 -4.70 -4.49 7.06
C ILE A 79 -4.06 -3.86 5.83
N VAL A 80 -4.68 -4.03 4.68
CA VAL A 80 -4.23 -3.37 3.45
C VAL A 80 -5.37 -2.52 2.92
N ILE A 81 -5.07 -1.26 2.63
CA ILE A 81 -6.01 -0.35 2.00
C ILE A 81 -5.52 -0.07 0.59
N ALA A 82 -6.32 -0.45 -0.40
CA ALA A 82 -6.11 -0.06 -1.77
C ALA A 82 -6.80 1.29 -1.99
N VAL A 83 -6.03 2.30 -2.35
CA VAL A 83 -6.52 3.66 -2.52
C VAL A 83 -6.53 3.99 -4.00
N TYR A 84 -7.67 4.45 -4.49
CA TYR A 84 -7.84 4.88 -5.88
C TYR A 84 -7.93 6.40 -5.90
N GLY A 85 -6.93 7.04 -6.48
CA GLY A 85 -6.85 8.49 -6.48
C GLY A 85 -5.64 9.02 -7.21
N ASP A 86 -5.48 10.32 -7.15
CA ASP A 86 -4.37 11.04 -7.77
C ASP A 86 -3.23 11.19 -6.75
N ALA A 87 -2.12 10.53 -7.00
CA ALA A 87 -0.96 10.57 -6.11
C ALA A 87 -0.29 11.94 -6.05
N GLU A 88 -0.40 12.76 -7.10
CA GLU A 88 0.20 14.10 -7.09
C GLU A 88 -0.54 15.05 -6.15
N THR A 89 -1.86 15.03 -6.20
CA THR A 89 -2.68 15.93 -5.39
C THR A 89 -3.07 15.31 -4.06
N MET A 90 -2.91 14.01 -3.92
CA MET A 90 -3.39 13.21 -2.78
C MET A 90 -4.90 13.22 -2.64
N GLN A 91 -5.63 13.52 -3.72
CA GLN A 91 -7.09 13.41 -3.72
C GLN A 91 -7.50 11.97 -4.01
N THR A 92 -8.39 11.45 -3.20
CA THR A 92 -8.88 10.09 -3.33
C THR A 92 -10.33 10.07 -3.80
N GLN A 93 -10.69 9.02 -4.53
CA GLN A 93 -12.06 8.79 -4.96
C GLN A 93 -12.71 7.63 -4.19
N SER A 94 -11.98 6.53 -4.05
CA SER A 94 -12.53 5.34 -3.43
C SER A 94 -11.42 4.48 -2.82
N ILE A 95 -11.83 3.56 -1.97
CA ILE A 95 -10.91 2.60 -1.35
C ILE A 95 -11.51 1.19 -1.36
N GLN A 96 -10.63 0.20 -1.22
CA GLN A 96 -11.00 -1.17 -0.85
C GLN A 96 -10.13 -1.57 0.33
N VAL A 97 -10.69 -2.34 1.24
CA VAL A 97 -9.98 -2.78 2.44
C VAL A 97 -9.83 -4.29 2.42
N TYR A 98 -8.60 -4.76 2.57
CA TYR A 98 -8.27 -6.17 2.78
C TYR A 98 -8.12 -6.39 4.27
N HIS A 99 -8.92 -7.31 4.80
CA HIS A 99 -8.85 -7.70 6.21
C HIS A 99 -9.43 -9.09 6.40
N GLY A 100 -8.80 -9.89 7.22
CA GLY A 100 -9.26 -11.26 7.47
C GLY A 100 -9.25 -12.17 6.24
N GLY A 101 -8.36 -11.89 5.29
CA GLY A 101 -8.28 -12.64 4.05
C GLY A 101 -9.35 -12.30 3.02
N LYS A 102 -10.13 -11.25 3.27
CA LYS A 102 -11.22 -10.82 2.40
C LYS A 102 -10.97 -9.39 1.93
N VAL A 103 -11.57 -9.03 0.82
CA VAL A 103 -11.54 -7.67 0.29
C VAL A 103 -12.95 -7.08 0.27
N SER A 104 -13.08 -5.83 0.70
CA SER A 104 -14.35 -5.11 0.63
C SER A 104 -14.65 -4.69 -0.81
N GLU A 105 -15.90 -4.30 -1.06
CA GLU A 105 -16.23 -3.62 -2.29
C GLU A 105 -15.60 -2.23 -2.29
N ARG A 106 -15.44 -1.64 -3.49
CA ARG A 106 -15.01 -0.26 -3.60
C ARG A 106 -16.06 0.64 -2.97
N GLU A 107 -15.62 1.52 -2.09
CA GLU A 107 -16.49 2.51 -1.48
C GLU A 107 -15.92 3.90 -1.67
N PRO A 108 -16.77 4.92 -1.90
CA PRO A 108 -16.30 6.30 -1.98
C PRO A 108 -15.60 6.68 -0.67
N CYS A 109 -14.47 7.33 -0.78
CA CYS A 109 -13.69 7.76 0.39
C CYS A 109 -12.79 8.92 0.00
N SER A 110 -13.03 10.09 0.60
CA SER A 110 -12.17 11.25 0.42
C SER A 110 -10.88 11.09 1.22
N ILE A 111 -9.89 11.92 0.93
CA ILE A 111 -8.63 11.89 1.71
C ILE A 111 -8.89 12.22 3.18
N ASP A 112 -9.81 13.12 3.48
CA ASP A 112 -10.13 13.46 4.86
C ASP A 112 -10.80 12.29 5.59
N GLU A 113 -11.70 11.58 4.94
CA GLU A 113 -12.31 10.38 5.48
C GLU A 113 -11.28 9.26 5.69
N LEU A 114 -10.36 9.10 4.74
CA LEU A 114 -9.29 8.12 4.85
C LEU A 114 -8.39 8.43 6.03
N LYS A 115 -8.03 9.70 6.22
CA LYS A 115 -7.23 10.13 7.38
C LYS A 115 -7.93 9.78 8.70
N LEU A 116 -9.23 10.00 8.79
CA LEU A 116 -10.00 9.65 9.99
C LEU A 116 -9.98 8.14 10.26
N ARG A 117 -10.08 7.33 9.22
CA ARG A 117 -9.99 5.86 9.36
C ARG A 117 -8.62 5.42 9.86
N VAL A 118 -7.56 6.01 9.32
CA VAL A 118 -6.19 5.72 9.74
C VAL A 118 -5.97 6.12 11.19
N GLU A 119 -6.45 7.30 11.58
CA GLU A 119 -6.38 7.77 12.97
C GLU A 119 -7.12 6.82 13.92
N ALA A 120 -8.30 6.37 13.54
CA ALA A 120 -9.09 5.45 14.36
C ALA A 120 -8.37 4.12 14.56
N TRP A 121 -7.77 3.58 13.50
CA TRP A 121 -6.97 2.37 13.58
C TRP A 121 -5.79 2.56 14.54
N ALA A 122 -5.03 3.63 14.36
CA ALA A 122 -3.86 3.93 15.18
C ALA A 122 -4.22 4.12 16.67
N SER A 123 -5.33 4.81 16.92
CA SER A 123 -5.78 5.09 18.30
C SER A 123 -6.15 3.84 19.06
N LYS A 124 -6.72 2.84 18.40
CA LYS A 124 -7.08 1.56 19.01
C LYS A 124 -5.85 0.77 19.45
N LEU A 125 -4.73 0.97 18.78
CA LEU A 125 -3.49 0.22 19.00
C LEU A 125 -2.54 0.94 19.93
N ARG A 126 -2.77 2.21 20.19
CA ARG A 126 -1.98 2.98 21.13
C ARG A 126 -2.33 2.59 22.54
N LYS A 127 -1.42 1.88 23.16
CA LYS A 127 -1.51 1.58 24.58
C LYS A 127 -0.43 2.39 25.30
N PHE A 128 -0.87 3.26 26.13
CA PHE A 128 0.01 4.03 26.98
C PHE A 128 -0.05 3.51 28.41
#